data_b2f3301fc9a392a45c4ea42fa5217685
#
_entry.id   b2f3301fc9a392a45c4ea42fa5217685
#
_cell.length_a   1.000
_cell.length_b   1.000
_cell.length_c   1.000
_cell.angle_alpha   90.00
_cell.angle_beta   90.00
_cell.angle_gamma   90.00
#
_symmetry.space_group_name_H-M   'P 1'
#
loop_
_entity.id
_entity.type
_entity.pdbx_description
1 polymer ?
#
loop_
_entity_poly.entity_id
_entity_poly.type
_entity_poly.pdbx_seq_one_letter_code
_entity_poly.pdbx_strand_id
1 'polypeptide(L)'
;METETWTSQSAPGKQVLLSVVCLALGLALMIAAHRSGVMAGNARAGFMLGALLVAIGGWMLLASTRQNIVIDPTARRISVEDENCLGKKLREIRFDEVAEVQLGYLGKRSNFVTYYYLTLKLHNGEDYPLFSPGRFYPGSSDRATVAGWRRRLEGYLWP
;
A
#
# COMPACT_ATOMS: atom_id res chain seq x y z
N MET A 1 24.21 -13.14 12.54
CA MET A 1 23.29 -11.97 12.47
C MET A 1 21.91 -12.52 12.17
N GLU A 2 20.90 -12.11 12.94
CA GLU A 2 19.53 -12.62 12.73
C GLU A 2 18.88 -11.95 11.54
N THR A 3 18.06 -12.72 10.82
CA THR A 3 17.22 -12.21 9.73
C THR A 3 16.14 -11.32 10.33
N GLU A 4 16.02 -10.09 9.87
CA GLU A 4 15.00 -9.16 10.35
C GLU A 4 13.85 -9.06 9.33
N THR A 5 12.62 -9.19 9.83
CA THR A 5 11.42 -9.09 9.00
C THR A 5 10.64 -7.83 9.38
N TRP A 6 10.43 -6.95 8.40
CA TRP A 6 9.60 -5.76 8.53
C TRP A 6 8.31 -5.95 7.75
N THR A 7 7.19 -5.82 8.43
CA THR A 7 5.86 -5.92 7.81
C THR A 7 5.21 -4.55 7.83
N SER A 8 4.64 -4.12 6.70
CA SER A 8 3.83 -2.90 6.68
C SER A 8 2.63 -3.10 7.60
N GLN A 9 2.47 -2.22 8.59
CA GLN A 9 1.33 -2.23 9.52
C GLN A 9 0.05 -1.66 8.89
N SER A 10 -0.14 -1.81 7.60
CA SER A 10 -1.43 -1.52 6.99
C SER A 10 -2.46 -2.41 7.69
N ALA A 11 -3.54 -1.84 8.19
CA ALA A 11 -4.64 -2.61 8.75
C ALA A 11 -5.52 -3.09 7.56
N PRO A 12 -5.12 -4.17 6.86
CA PRO A 12 -5.82 -4.61 5.66
C PRO A 12 -7.27 -4.98 5.98
N GLY A 13 -7.53 -5.43 7.23
CA GLY A 13 -8.85 -5.82 7.66
C GLY A 13 -9.89 -4.70 7.61
N LYS A 14 -9.55 -3.47 8.01
CA LYS A 14 -10.48 -2.32 7.95
C LYS A 14 -10.77 -1.90 6.52
N GLN A 15 -9.75 -1.90 5.66
CA GLN A 15 -9.90 -1.53 4.26
C GLN A 15 -10.68 -2.59 3.49
N VAL A 16 -10.38 -3.87 3.70
CA VAL A 16 -11.11 -4.99 3.10
C VAL A 16 -12.57 -4.97 3.57
N LEU A 17 -12.82 -4.76 4.88
CA LEU A 17 -14.18 -4.65 5.41
C LEU A 17 -14.96 -3.52 4.73
N LEU A 18 -14.36 -2.33 4.64
CA LEU A 18 -14.98 -1.18 3.98
C LEU A 18 -15.28 -1.47 2.50
N SER A 19 -14.36 -2.10 1.79
CA SER A 19 -14.54 -2.50 0.40
C SER A 19 -15.70 -3.47 0.23
N VAL A 20 -15.79 -4.49 1.08
CA VAL A 20 -16.89 -5.46 1.07
C VAL A 20 -18.22 -4.78 1.36
N VAL A 21 -18.28 -3.86 2.33
CA VAL A 21 -19.48 -3.08 2.63
C VAL A 21 -19.91 -2.23 1.43
N CYS A 22 -18.96 -1.54 0.78
CA CYS A 22 -19.26 -0.76 -0.44
C CYS A 22 -19.80 -1.64 -1.57
N LEU A 23 -19.21 -2.81 -1.78
CA LEU A 23 -19.69 -3.76 -2.79
C LEU A 23 -21.10 -4.26 -2.48
N ALA A 24 -21.36 -4.67 -1.23
CA ALA A 24 -22.67 -5.18 -0.81
C ALA A 24 -23.76 -4.10 -0.95
N LEU A 25 -23.50 -2.89 -0.49
CA LEU A 25 -24.43 -1.77 -0.62
C LEU A 25 -24.65 -1.39 -2.08
N GLY A 26 -23.59 -1.33 -2.88
CA GLY A 26 -23.69 -1.03 -4.30
C GLY A 26 -24.54 -2.05 -5.05
N LEU A 27 -24.32 -3.35 -4.83
CA LEU A 27 -25.13 -4.42 -5.42
C LEU A 27 -26.59 -4.36 -4.94
N ALA A 28 -26.84 -4.12 -3.65
CA ALA A 28 -28.19 -4.00 -3.12
C ALA A 28 -28.96 -2.85 -3.78
N LEU A 29 -28.32 -1.67 -3.96
CA LEU A 29 -28.90 -0.52 -4.64
C LEU A 29 -29.21 -0.81 -6.12
N MET A 30 -28.30 -1.49 -6.83
CA MET A 30 -28.53 -1.87 -8.22
C MET A 30 -29.70 -2.84 -8.37
N ILE A 31 -29.78 -3.86 -7.49
CA ILE A 31 -30.89 -4.82 -7.49
C ILE A 31 -32.21 -4.14 -7.15
N ALA A 32 -32.24 -3.27 -6.14
CA ALA A 32 -33.44 -2.52 -5.76
C ALA A 32 -33.92 -1.62 -6.89
N ALA A 33 -33.01 -0.87 -7.53
CA ALA A 33 -33.31 -0.04 -8.68
C ALA A 33 -33.83 -0.82 -9.88
N HIS A 34 -33.29 -2.01 -10.13
CA HIS A 34 -33.73 -2.89 -11.21
C HIS A 34 -35.13 -3.48 -10.95
N ARG A 35 -35.40 -3.91 -9.70
CA ARG A 35 -36.69 -4.51 -9.32
C ARG A 35 -37.84 -3.52 -9.28
N SER A 36 -37.57 -2.22 -9.01
CA SER A 36 -38.61 -1.21 -8.92
C SER A 36 -39.33 -0.94 -10.26
N GLY A 37 -38.86 -1.50 -11.38
CA GLY A 37 -39.52 -1.47 -12.68
C GLY A 37 -39.74 -0.07 -13.27
N VAL A 38 -39.39 0.95 -12.53
CA VAL A 38 -39.68 2.35 -12.86
C VAL A 38 -38.39 2.98 -13.35
N MET A 39 -38.31 3.23 -14.64
CA MET A 39 -37.30 4.11 -15.25
C MET A 39 -37.49 5.58 -14.85
N ALA A 40 -38.10 5.85 -13.68
CA ALA A 40 -38.14 7.18 -13.12
C ALA A 40 -36.75 7.67 -12.77
N GLY A 41 -36.51 8.96 -12.85
CA GLY A 41 -35.17 9.56 -12.66
C GLY A 41 -34.44 9.09 -11.39
N ASN A 42 -35.17 8.81 -10.31
CA ASN A 42 -34.66 8.32 -9.05
C ASN A 42 -34.08 6.87 -9.14
N ALA A 43 -34.68 6.00 -9.96
CA ALA A 43 -34.19 4.62 -10.15
C ALA A 43 -32.88 4.63 -10.94
N ARG A 44 -32.72 5.49 -11.94
CA ARG A 44 -31.46 5.70 -12.66
C ARG A 44 -30.37 6.23 -11.74
N ALA A 45 -30.69 7.21 -10.91
CA ALA A 45 -29.73 7.75 -9.94
C ALA A 45 -29.29 6.68 -8.93
N GLY A 46 -30.22 5.86 -8.42
CA GLY A 46 -29.91 4.74 -7.53
C GLY A 46 -29.01 3.69 -8.19
N PHE A 47 -29.29 3.33 -9.45
CA PHE A 47 -28.45 2.39 -10.21
C PHE A 47 -27.03 2.95 -10.44
N MET A 48 -26.90 4.19 -10.85
CA MET A 48 -25.60 4.86 -11.06
C MET A 48 -24.78 4.94 -9.76
N LEU A 49 -25.43 5.28 -8.64
CA LEU A 49 -24.80 5.32 -7.33
C LEU A 49 -24.33 3.91 -6.93
N GLY A 50 -25.16 2.89 -7.14
CA GLY A 50 -24.79 1.50 -6.89
C GLY A 50 -23.59 1.06 -7.72
N ALA A 51 -23.58 1.37 -9.01
CA ALA A 51 -22.45 1.07 -9.91
C ALA A 51 -21.16 1.78 -9.47
N LEU A 52 -21.26 3.04 -9.05
CA LEU A 52 -20.11 3.79 -8.52
C LEU A 52 -19.54 3.14 -7.25
N LEU A 53 -20.41 2.72 -6.31
CA LEU A 53 -19.98 2.05 -5.08
C LEU A 53 -19.32 0.70 -5.39
N VAL A 54 -19.85 -0.06 -6.35
CA VAL A 54 -19.23 -1.32 -6.80
C VAL A 54 -17.86 -1.07 -7.41
N ALA A 55 -17.72 -0.05 -8.26
CA ALA A 55 -16.45 0.32 -8.86
C ALA A 55 -15.41 0.75 -7.82
N ILE A 56 -15.81 1.59 -6.85
CA ILE A 56 -14.94 2.03 -5.76
C ILE A 56 -14.54 0.84 -4.87
N GLY A 57 -15.50 0.02 -4.44
CA GLY A 57 -15.24 -1.14 -3.60
C GLY A 57 -14.33 -2.17 -4.28
N GLY A 58 -14.56 -2.43 -5.56
CA GLY A 58 -13.72 -3.30 -6.38
C GLY A 58 -12.31 -2.75 -6.53
N TRP A 59 -12.17 -1.47 -6.82
CA TRP A 59 -10.87 -0.80 -6.90
C TRP A 59 -10.11 -0.86 -5.57
N MET A 60 -10.78 -0.61 -4.44
CA MET A 60 -10.16 -0.68 -3.12
C MET A 60 -9.67 -2.10 -2.78
N LEU A 61 -10.41 -3.15 -3.18
CA LEU A 61 -9.96 -4.53 -3.00
C LEU A 61 -8.72 -4.83 -3.84
N LEU A 62 -8.72 -4.43 -5.12
CA LEU A 62 -7.59 -4.64 -6.02
C LEU A 62 -6.35 -3.86 -5.59
N ALA A 63 -6.54 -2.68 -5.03
CA ALA A 63 -5.47 -1.81 -4.54
C ALA A 63 -4.94 -2.23 -3.16
N SER A 64 -5.64 -3.14 -2.46
CA SER A 64 -5.19 -3.67 -1.16
C SER A 64 -3.95 -4.52 -1.36
N THR A 65 -2.80 -4.00 -0.94
CA THR A 65 -1.49 -4.67 -1.07
C THR A 65 -0.82 -4.70 0.28
N ARG A 66 -0.16 -5.81 0.61
CA ARG A 66 0.66 -5.97 1.81
C ARG A 66 2.11 -6.10 1.38
N GLN A 67 2.99 -5.35 2.02
CA GLN A 67 4.42 -5.43 1.75
C GLN A 67 5.12 -6.05 2.95
N ASN A 68 5.87 -7.13 2.71
CA ASN A 68 6.78 -7.74 3.67
C ASN A 68 8.21 -7.53 3.19
N ILE A 69 9.06 -7.02 4.06
CA ILE A 69 10.47 -6.80 3.78
C ILE A 69 11.26 -7.71 4.70
N VAL A 70 12.05 -8.58 4.11
CA VAL A 70 12.95 -9.49 4.82
C VAL A 70 14.37 -9.07 4.52
N ILE A 71 15.10 -8.67 5.55
CA ILE A 71 16.51 -8.31 5.46
C ILE A 71 17.31 -9.51 5.93
N ASP A 72 18.10 -10.09 5.03
CA ASP A 72 18.99 -11.19 5.31
C ASP A 72 20.45 -10.70 5.24
N PRO A 73 21.05 -10.37 6.40
CA PRO A 73 22.43 -9.90 6.44
C PRO A 73 23.45 -10.99 6.04
N THR A 74 23.10 -12.27 6.23
CA THR A 74 23.98 -13.40 5.92
C THR A 74 24.05 -13.60 4.41
N ALA A 75 22.89 -13.55 3.73
CA ALA A 75 22.83 -13.65 2.28
C ALA A 75 23.08 -12.28 1.58
N ARG A 76 23.26 -11.19 2.34
CA ARG A 76 23.46 -9.83 1.85
C ARG A 76 22.40 -9.41 0.84
N ARG A 77 21.12 -9.64 1.17
CA ARG A 77 19.98 -9.31 0.31
C ARG A 77 18.78 -8.78 1.10
N ILE A 78 18.00 -7.97 0.42
CA ILE A 78 16.70 -7.48 0.87
C ILE A 78 15.66 -8.14 -0.03
N SER A 79 14.77 -8.95 0.55
CA SER A 79 13.67 -9.56 -0.18
C SER A 79 12.40 -8.74 0.12
N VAL A 80 11.79 -8.19 -0.91
CA VAL A 80 10.54 -7.44 -0.83
C VAL A 80 9.44 -8.26 -1.45
N GLU A 81 8.50 -8.69 -0.64
CA GLU A 81 7.30 -9.41 -1.05
C GLU A 81 6.10 -8.48 -1.03
N ASP A 82 5.57 -8.17 -2.22
CA ASP A 82 4.33 -7.45 -2.40
C ASP A 82 3.20 -8.46 -2.63
N GLU A 83 2.31 -8.61 -1.65
CA GLU A 83 1.15 -9.48 -1.72
C GLU A 83 -0.11 -8.64 -1.98
N ASN A 84 -0.83 -8.97 -3.05
CA ASN A 84 -2.12 -8.38 -3.38
C ASN A 84 -3.15 -9.50 -3.66
N CYS A 85 -4.42 -9.15 -3.87
CA CYS A 85 -5.47 -10.12 -4.16
C CYS A 85 -5.27 -10.88 -5.49
N LEU A 86 -4.38 -10.42 -6.38
CA LEU A 86 -4.08 -11.04 -7.66
C LEU A 86 -2.85 -11.95 -7.61
N GLY A 87 -2.05 -11.89 -6.54
CA GLY A 87 -0.87 -12.73 -6.38
C GLY A 87 0.22 -12.09 -5.54
N LYS A 88 1.35 -12.76 -5.49
CA LYS A 88 2.55 -12.34 -4.78
C LYS A 88 3.64 -11.99 -5.79
N LYS A 89 4.24 -10.83 -5.60
CA LYS A 89 5.41 -10.42 -6.36
C LYS A 89 6.60 -10.34 -5.41
N LEU A 90 7.60 -11.16 -5.65
CA LEU A 90 8.87 -11.15 -4.92
C LEU A 90 9.90 -10.37 -5.73
N ARG A 91 10.59 -9.45 -5.07
CA ARG A 91 11.78 -8.78 -5.62
C ARG A 91 12.93 -8.93 -4.63
N GLU A 92 14.05 -9.40 -5.10
CA GLU A 92 15.29 -9.48 -4.35
C GLU A 92 16.21 -8.34 -4.79
N ILE A 93 16.76 -7.60 -3.83
CA ILE A 93 17.71 -6.51 -4.03
C ILE A 93 18.96 -6.88 -3.22
N ARG A 94 20.10 -6.94 -3.87
CA ARG A 94 21.36 -7.24 -3.20
C ARG A 94 21.90 -5.98 -2.53
N PHE A 95 22.65 -6.12 -1.44
CA PHE A 95 23.23 -5.00 -0.72
C PHE A 95 24.19 -4.18 -1.59
N ASP A 96 24.92 -4.85 -2.50
CA ASP A 96 25.83 -4.22 -3.45
C ASP A 96 25.11 -3.42 -4.57
N GLU A 97 23.82 -3.62 -4.76
CA GLU A 97 23.00 -2.84 -5.70
C GLU A 97 22.52 -1.52 -5.09
N VAL A 98 22.55 -1.40 -3.75
CA VAL A 98 22.05 -0.22 -3.05
C VAL A 98 23.15 0.84 -2.94
N ALA A 99 22.94 1.96 -3.61
CA ALA A 99 23.86 3.11 -3.56
C ALA A 99 23.62 3.98 -2.32
N GLU A 100 22.33 4.21 -1.97
CA GLU A 100 21.95 5.11 -0.88
C GLU A 100 20.56 4.76 -0.35
N VAL A 101 20.34 5.00 0.96
CA VAL A 101 19.01 4.93 1.58
C VAL A 101 18.53 6.35 1.89
N GLN A 102 17.46 6.77 1.24
CA GLN A 102 16.89 8.09 1.42
C GLN A 102 15.57 8.05 2.17
N LEU A 103 15.27 9.15 2.87
CA LEU A 103 13.98 9.40 3.48
C LEU A 103 13.08 10.13 2.47
N GLY A 104 12.06 9.44 1.99
CA GLY A 104 11.01 10.06 1.18
C GLY A 104 9.91 10.64 2.06
N TYR A 105 9.16 11.59 1.53
CA TYR A 105 7.96 12.13 2.17
C TYR A 105 6.87 12.39 1.15
N LEU A 106 5.64 12.11 1.55
CA LEU A 106 4.45 12.44 0.78
C LEU A 106 3.60 13.42 1.61
N GLY A 107 3.31 14.56 1.03
CA GLY A 107 2.50 15.62 1.64
C GLY A 107 3.09 16.99 1.35
N LYS A 108 2.26 17.89 0.84
CA LYS A 108 2.64 19.28 0.57
C LYS A 108 1.84 20.22 1.46
N ARG A 109 2.53 21.05 2.25
CA ARG A 109 2.19 22.40 2.72
C ARG A 109 0.74 22.73 3.18
N SER A 110 -0.13 21.78 3.38
CA SER A 110 -1.39 22.07 4.07
C SER A 110 -1.43 21.22 5.35
N ASN A 111 -2.18 21.63 6.35
CA ASN A 111 -2.28 21.07 7.70
C ASN A 111 -2.64 19.55 7.77
N PHE A 112 -2.36 18.78 6.74
CA PHE A 112 -2.58 17.36 6.63
C PHE A 112 -1.31 16.57 6.91
N VAL A 113 -1.50 15.38 7.46
CA VAL A 113 -0.46 14.48 7.89
C VAL A 113 0.54 14.20 6.76
N THR A 114 1.81 14.51 7.02
CA THR A 114 2.92 14.12 6.14
C THR A 114 3.28 12.69 6.45
N TYR A 115 3.33 11.85 5.42
CA TYR A 115 3.79 10.47 5.56
C TYR A 115 5.24 10.36 5.11
N TYR A 116 6.05 9.70 5.92
CA TYR A 116 7.46 9.41 5.64
C TYR A 116 7.61 7.95 5.24
N TYR A 117 8.51 7.67 4.31
CA TYR A 117 8.84 6.34 3.84
C TYR A 117 10.32 6.25 3.47
N LEU A 118 10.84 5.06 3.24
CA LEU A 118 12.20 4.86 2.78
C LEU A 118 12.24 4.69 1.26
N THR A 119 13.31 5.18 0.64
CA THR A 119 13.62 4.93 -0.76
C THR A 119 15.03 4.38 -0.86
N LEU A 120 15.17 3.22 -1.48
CA LEU A 120 16.47 2.69 -1.86
C LEU A 120 16.85 3.26 -3.22
N LYS A 121 17.97 3.97 -3.28
CA LYS A 121 18.59 4.31 -4.56
C LYS A 121 19.53 3.19 -4.97
N LEU A 122 19.28 2.63 -6.14
CA LEU A 122 20.10 1.57 -6.70
C LEU A 122 21.19 2.16 -7.61
N HIS A 123 22.32 1.48 -7.73
CA HIS A 123 23.41 1.89 -8.60
C HIS A 123 23.02 1.98 -10.09
N ASN A 124 21.95 1.31 -10.50
CA ASN A 124 21.39 1.41 -11.85
C ASN A 124 20.56 2.69 -12.09
N GLY A 125 20.43 3.57 -11.08
CA GLY A 125 19.63 4.78 -11.12
C GLY A 125 18.14 4.58 -10.81
N GLU A 126 17.71 3.36 -10.46
CA GLU A 126 16.33 3.08 -10.07
C GLU A 126 16.11 3.49 -8.60
N ASP A 127 15.00 4.20 -8.35
CA ASP A 127 14.52 4.52 -7.02
C ASP A 127 13.46 3.50 -6.61
N TYR A 128 13.76 2.69 -5.59
CA TYR A 128 12.83 1.67 -5.08
C TYR A 128 12.23 2.08 -3.73
N PRO A 129 10.95 2.48 -3.68
CA PRO A 129 10.32 2.93 -2.45
C PRO A 129 9.91 1.73 -1.58
N LEU A 130 10.32 1.79 -0.31
CA LEU A 130 9.88 0.87 0.74
C LEU A 130 8.80 1.55 1.58
N PHE A 131 7.69 0.84 1.83
CA PHE A 131 6.53 1.37 2.57
C PHE A 131 5.96 2.67 1.99
N SER A 132 5.96 2.79 0.67
CA SER A 132 5.48 3.99 -0.02
C SER A 132 3.96 4.18 0.19
N PRO A 133 3.53 5.37 0.64
CA PRO A 133 2.12 5.68 0.83
C PRO A 133 1.31 5.74 -0.48
N GLY A 134 1.95 5.79 -1.65
CA GLY A 134 1.27 5.80 -2.95
C GLY A 134 0.51 4.51 -3.29
N ARG A 135 0.67 3.46 -2.48
CA ARG A 135 -0.05 2.18 -2.61
C ARG A 135 -0.90 1.86 -1.39
N PHE A 136 -1.51 2.84 -0.76
CA PHE A 136 -2.31 2.70 0.48
C PHE A 136 -1.55 2.12 1.67
N TYR A 137 -0.22 2.17 1.66
CA TYR A 137 0.58 1.88 2.83
C TYR A 137 0.64 3.11 3.72
N PRO A 138 0.29 3.01 4.99
CA PRO A 138 0.65 4.06 5.90
C PRO A 138 2.17 3.99 6.08
N GLY A 139 2.89 4.87 5.39
CA GLY A 139 4.16 5.32 5.91
C GLY A 139 3.95 5.78 7.36
N SER A 140 4.97 5.93 8.15
CA SER A 140 4.79 6.52 9.45
C SER A 140 4.55 8.02 9.32
N SER A 141 3.56 8.56 10.04
CA SER A 141 3.42 10.00 10.24
C SER A 141 4.56 10.55 11.11
N ASP A 142 5.29 9.67 11.79
CA ASP A 142 6.43 10.02 12.63
C ASP A 142 7.76 9.86 11.88
N ARG A 143 8.40 11.00 11.63
CA ARG A 143 9.73 11.08 11.01
C ARG A 143 10.79 10.32 11.81
N ALA A 144 10.72 10.34 13.14
CA ALA A 144 11.72 9.70 13.99
C ALA A 144 11.70 8.18 13.84
N THR A 145 10.53 7.58 13.71
CA THR A 145 10.35 6.15 13.46
C THR A 145 11.00 5.74 12.14
N VAL A 146 10.73 6.48 11.05
CA VAL A 146 11.28 6.14 9.73
C VAL A 146 12.79 6.41 9.67
N ALA A 147 13.28 7.46 10.34
CA ALA A 147 14.70 7.69 10.50
C ALA A 147 15.39 6.57 11.31
N GLY A 148 14.70 5.98 12.28
CA GLY A 148 15.16 4.78 12.98
C GLY A 148 15.31 3.58 12.05
N TRP A 149 14.34 3.32 11.18
CA TRP A 149 14.42 2.27 10.17
C TRP A 149 15.57 2.50 9.19
N ARG A 150 15.77 3.74 8.75
CA ARG A 150 16.88 4.12 7.90
C ARG A 150 18.22 3.75 8.54
N ARG A 151 18.46 4.18 9.78
CA ARG A 151 19.71 3.88 10.50
C ARG A 151 19.98 2.38 10.65
N ARG A 152 18.94 1.61 10.95
CA ARG A 152 19.06 0.14 11.04
C ARG A 152 19.45 -0.48 9.71
N LEU A 153 18.81 -0.05 8.63
CA LEU A 153 19.09 -0.55 7.29
C LEU A 153 20.50 -0.17 6.85
N GLU A 154 20.92 1.08 7.09
CA GLU A 154 22.29 1.54 6.83
C GLU A 154 23.33 0.70 7.62
N GLY A 155 23.03 0.34 8.86
CA GLY A 155 23.89 -0.51 9.68
C GLY A 155 24.03 -1.96 9.15
N TYR A 156 23.05 -2.45 8.37
CA TYR A 156 23.18 -3.75 7.67
C TYR A 156 23.91 -3.65 6.34
N LEU A 157 23.70 -2.55 5.63
CA LEU A 157 24.29 -2.32 4.31
C LEU A 157 25.79 -2.00 4.40
N TRP A 158 26.14 -1.18 5.38
CA TRP A 158 27.51 -0.66 5.61
C TRP A 158 27.91 -0.87 7.08
N PRO A 159 28.27 -2.11 7.48
CA PRO A 159 28.65 -2.45 8.84
C PRO A 159 30.00 -1.84 9.26
#